data_845e6b052a3450c99501586aad86eabe
#
_entry.id   845e6b052a3450c99501586aad86eabe
#
_cell.length_a   1.000
_cell.length_b   1.000
_cell.length_c   1.000
_cell.angle_alpha   90.00
_cell.angle_beta   90.00
_cell.angle_gamma   90.00
#
_symmetry.space_group_name_H-M   'P 1'
#
loop_
_entity.id
_entity.type
_entity.pdbx_description
1 polymer ?
#
loop_
_entity_poly.entity_id
_entity_poly.type
_entity_poly.pdbx_seq_one_letter_code
_entity_poly.pdbx_strand_id
1 'polypeptide(L)'
;MSRRHRAEKREINPDPKFGDLVVTKFMNAIMLDGKKSVAETIVYGAFDVVQGXXXXXXXKQDPVTVFHSALDNVAPHVEVRSRRVGGATYQVPVDVRPERRQALAIRWLIAAARKRNETTMVERLSGELMDAANNRGSAVKKREDTHKMADANRAFSHY
;
A
#
# COMPACT_ATOMS: atom_id res chain seq x y z
N MET A 1 -15.17 14.28 24.89
CA MET A 1 -15.27 13.17 23.95
C MET A 1 -16.69 12.67 23.86
N SER A 2 -17.21 12.62 22.73
CA SER A 2 -18.58 12.23 22.53
C SER A 2 -18.72 10.74 22.26
N ARG A 3 -19.54 10.09 23.03
CA ARG A 3 -19.90 8.71 22.75
C ARG A 3 -21.15 8.59 21.91
N ARG A 4 -21.84 9.71 21.70
CA ARG A 4 -23.12 9.71 21.01
C ARG A 4 -22.99 10.03 19.56
N HIS A 5 -21.87 10.58 19.13
CA HIS A 5 -21.63 10.79 17.73
C HIS A 5 -20.16 10.73 17.47
N ARG A 6 -19.84 10.39 16.26
CA ARG A 6 -18.45 10.29 15.84
C ARG A 6 -17.90 11.66 15.55
N ALA A 7 -16.61 11.81 15.76
CA ALA A 7 -15.91 12.95 15.23
C ALA A 7 -16.00 12.91 13.72
N GLU A 8 -16.16 14.07 13.11
CA GLU A 8 -16.20 14.16 11.66
C GLU A 8 -14.85 13.80 11.08
N LYS A 9 -14.88 13.08 9.99
CA LYS A 9 -13.66 12.79 9.27
C LYS A 9 -13.14 14.07 8.64
N ARG A 10 -11.84 14.25 8.70
CA ARG A 10 -11.22 15.35 7.98
C ARG A 10 -11.29 15.09 6.49
N GLU A 11 -11.56 16.14 5.75
CA GLU A 11 -11.46 16.07 4.31
C GLU A 11 -10.02 15.86 3.89
N ILE A 12 -9.83 15.02 2.89
CA ILE A 12 -8.53 14.80 2.32
C ILE A 12 -8.55 15.41 0.93
N ASN A 13 -7.59 16.28 0.66
CA ASN A 13 -7.51 16.97 -0.62
C ASN A 13 -6.43 16.36 -1.48
N PRO A 14 -6.59 16.36 -2.80
CA PRO A 14 -5.52 15.89 -3.68
C PRO A 14 -4.22 16.64 -3.40
N ASP A 15 -3.10 15.97 -3.59
CA ASP A 15 -1.82 16.61 -3.36
C ASP A 15 -1.62 17.75 -4.36
N PRO A 16 -0.93 18.84 -3.94
CA PRO A 16 -0.81 19.99 -4.82
C PRO A 16 0.08 19.78 -6.02
N LYS A 17 1.02 18.84 -5.95
CA LYS A 17 1.99 18.69 -7.04
C LYS A 17 1.44 17.84 -8.18
N PHE A 18 0.72 16.77 -7.88
CA PHE A 18 0.19 15.86 -8.89
C PHE A 18 -1.32 15.84 -8.95
N GLY A 19 -1.98 16.49 -8.00
CA GLY A 19 -3.43 16.52 -7.95
C GLY A 19 -4.06 15.17 -7.69
N ASP A 20 -3.41 14.32 -6.89
CA ASP A 20 -3.79 12.94 -6.73
C ASP A 20 -4.16 12.68 -5.26
N LEU A 21 -5.39 12.22 -5.06
CA LEU A 21 -5.89 11.96 -3.71
C LEU A 21 -5.18 10.80 -3.04
N VAL A 22 -4.83 9.79 -3.81
CA VAL A 22 -4.17 8.61 -3.24
C VAL A 22 -2.75 8.97 -2.80
N VAL A 23 -2.09 9.88 -3.51
CA VAL A 23 -0.79 10.37 -3.07
C VAL A 23 -0.92 11.03 -1.70
N THR A 24 -1.97 11.82 -1.48
CA THR A 24 -2.20 12.41 -0.17
C THR A 24 -2.39 11.35 0.90
N LYS A 25 -3.19 10.34 0.61
CA LYS A 25 -3.40 9.24 1.55
C LYS A 25 -2.09 8.54 1.89
N PHE A 26 -1.25 8.35 0.88
CA PHE A 26 0.02 7.70 1.09
C PHE A 26 0.94 8.54 1.96
N MET A 27 0.97 9.84 1.72
CA MET A 27 1.77 10.74 2.56
C MET A 27 1.31 10.70 4.01
N ASN A 28 0.00 10.70 4.23
CA ASN A 28 -0.53 10.64 5.59
C ASN A 28 -0.12 9.33 6.26
N ALA A 29 -0.10 8.25 5.51
CA ALA A 29 0.24 6.94 6.06
C ALA A 29 1.73 6.82 6.40
N ILE A 30 2.60 7.46 5.61
CA ILE A 30 4.04 7.35 5.85
C ILE A 30 4.50 8.34 6.92
N MET A 31 3.66 9.33 7.22
CA MET A 31 4.02 10.36 8.19
C MET A 31 4.24 9.77 9.58
N LEU A 32 5.27 10.23 10.25
CA LEU A 32 5.57 9.85 11.63
C LEU A 32 5.56 11.11 12.49
N ASP A 33 4.92 11.02 13.64
CA ASP A 33 4.92 12.09 14.63
C ASP A 33 4.43 13.43 14.06
N GLY A 34 3.50 13.38 13.13
CA GLY A 34 2.92 14.58 12.55
C GLY A 34 3.84 15.39 11.68
N LYS A 35 4.98 14.84 11.27
CA LYS A 35 5.97 15.58 10.49
C LYS A 35 5.63 15.52 9.01
N LYS A 36 4.74 16.41 8.60
CA LYS A 36 4.23 16.38 7.24
C LYS A 36 5.29 16.71 6.20
N SER A 37 6.16 17.68 6.50
CA SER A 37 7.15 18.07 5.52
C SER A 37 8.15 16.96 5.24
N VAL A 38 8.46 16.14 6.25
CA VAL A 38 9.32 14.98 6.04
C VAL A 38 8.64 13.97 5.13
N ALA A 39 7.36 13.70 5.36
CA ALA A 39 6.62 12.78 4.51
C ALA A 39 6.58 13.27 3.06
N GLU A 40 6.36 14.56 2.87
CA GLU A 40 6.35 15.14 1.52
C GLU A 40 7.71 14.99 0.84
N THR A 41 8.78 15.26 1.58
CA THR A 41 10.13 15.13 1.04
C THR A 41 10.39 13.69 0.60
N ILE A 42 9.97 12.73 1.40
CA ILE A 42 10.18 11.31 1.07
C ILE A 42 9.40 10.93 -0.19
N VAL A 43 8.12 11.26 -0.22
CA VAL A 43 7.26 10.79 -1.31
C VAL A 43 7.64 11.50 -2.62
N TYR A 44 7.77 12.81 -2.57
CA TYR A 44 8.13 13.53 -3.80
C TYR A 44 9.55 13.19 -4.24
N GLY A 45 10.45 12.99 -3.29
CA GLY A 45 11.80 12.56 -3.64
C GLY A 45 11.81 11.19 -4.30
N ALA A 46 11.00 10.27 -3.78
CA ALA A 46 10.91 8.94 -4.39
C ALA A 46 10.31 9.04 -5.80
N PHE A 47 9.33 9.91 -5.99
CA PHE A 47 8.74 10.09 -7.31
C PHE A 47 9.77 10.66 -8.29
N ASP A 48 10.62 11.57 -7.83
CA ASP A 48 11.69 12.09 -8.68
C ASP A 48 12.64 10.97 -9.11
N VAL A 49 12.99 10.09 -8.17
CA VAL A 49 13.89 8.98 -8.51
C VAL A 49 13.21 8.03 -9.49
N VAL A 50 11.96 7.74 -9.28
CA VAL A 50 11.22 6.86 -10.20
C VAL A 50 11.21 7.45 -11.60
N GLN A 51 10.97 8.72 -11.71
CA GLN A 51 10.94 9.39 -13.01
C GLN A 51 12.31 9.34 -13.67
N GLY A 52 13.36 9.55 -12.91
CA GLY A 52 14.73 9.49 -13.42
C GLY A 52 15.25 8.09 -13.69
N UNK A 53 14.82 7.38 -12.96
CA UNK A 53 15.30 6.02 -12.99
C UNK A 53 14.98 5.32 -14.24
N UNK A 54 14.24 5.74 -14.70
CA UNK A 54 13.90 5.25 -15.96
C UNK A 54 14.76 5.92 -17.01
N UNK A 55 15.38 6.62 -16.56
CA UNK A 55 16.26 7.35 -17.36
C UNK A 55 17.13 6.61 -18.22
N UNK A 56 17.42 5.72 -17.73
CA UNK A 56 18.21 4.87 -18.49
C UNK A 56 17.42 4.19 -19.52
N UNK A 57 16.49 4.09 -19.19
CA UNK A 57 15.65 3.43 -20.09
C UNK A 57 15.01 4.52 -20.95
N UNK A 58 14.89 4.49 -21.51
CA UNK A 58 14.41 5.43 -22.38
C UNK A 58 13.11 6.09 -22.17
N UNK A 59 12.56 5.58 -21.48
CA UNK A 59 11.35 6.15 -21.28
C UNK A 59 11.35 6.72 -19.95
N LYS A 60 11.05 7.88 -19.98
CA LYS A 60 10.76 8.51 -18.70
C LYS A 60 9.44 8.00 -18.23
N GLN A 61 9.39 7.48 -17.04
CA GLN A 61 8.16 6.97 -16.48
C GLN A 61 7.45 8.07 -15.70
N ASP A 62 6.14 8.14 -15.89
CA ASP A 62 5.33 9.03 -15.09
C ASP A 62 5.26 8.44 -13.66
N PRO A 63 5.76 9.17 -12.67
CA PRO A 63 5.83 8.57 -11.32
C PRO A 63 4.47 8.25 -10.73
N VAL A 64 3.45 9.03 -11.04
CA VAL A 64 2.12 8.73 -10.50
C VAL A 64 1.57 7.45 -11.12
N THR A 65 1.82 7.24 -12.41
CA THR A 65 1.41 5.99 -13.06
C THR A 65 2.12 4.80 -12.43
N VAL A 66 3.42 4.93 -12.20
CA VAL A 66 4.17 3.85 -11.54
C VAL A 66 3.62 3.61 -10.14
N PHE A 67 3.33 4.67 -9.41
CA PHE A 67 2.77 4.58 -8.07
C PHE A 67 1.45 3.81 -8.08
N HIS A 68 0.55 4.16 -8.98
CA HIS A 68 -0.74 3.45 -9.03
C HIS A 68 -0.57 2.01 -9.48
N SER A 69 0.33 1.74 -10.41
CA SER A 69 0.62 0.36 -10.79
C SER A 69 1.15 -0.44 -9.62
N ALA A 70 2.04 0.16 -8.84
CA ALA A 70 2.58 -0.51 -7.66
C ALA A 70 1.46 -0.84 -6.68
N LEU A 71 0.60 0.13 -6.40
CA LEU A 71 -0.52 -0.12 -5.48
C LEU A 71 -1.43 -1.23 -6.00
N ASP A 72 -1.75 -1.20 -7.28
CA ASP A 72 -2.62 -2.22 -7.87
C ASP A 72 -2.01 -3.61 -7.74
N ASN A 73 -0.70 -3.71 -7.95
CA ASN A 73 -0.03 -5.00 -7.89
C ASN A 73 0.10 -5.54 -6.47
N VAL A 74 0.09 -4.67 -5.48
CA VAL A 74 0.21 -5.08 -4.09
C VAL A 74 -1.15 -5.37 -3.46
N ALA A 75 -2.20 -4.74 -3.95
CA ALA A 75 -3.51 -4.82 -3.32
C ALA A 75 -4.07 -6.24 -3.38
N PRO A 76 -4.46 -6.81 -2.23
CA PRO A 76 -5.00 -8.17 -2.24
C PRO A 76 -6.48 -8.17 -2.57
N HIS A 77 -6.91 -9.18 -3.31
CA HIS A 77 -8.33 -9.37 -3.61
C HIS A 77 -9.04 -10.19 -2.56
N VAL A 78 -8.30 -11.02 -1.83
CA VAL A 78 -8.87 -11.93 -0.86
C VAL A 78 -7.92 -12.01 0.32
N GLU A 79 -8.48 -12.22 1.50
CA GLU A 79 -7.70 -12.45 2.71
C GLU A 79 -8.43 -13.48 3.55
N VAL A 80 -7.81 -13.91 4.65
CA VAL A 80 -8.48 -14.82 5.57
C VAL A 80 -8.89 -14.07 6.81
N ARG A 81 -10.03 -14.46 7.34
CA ARG A 81 -10.53 -13.94 8.60
C ARG A 81 -10.97 -15.09 9.49
N SER A 82 -10.78 -14.90 10.77
CA SER A 82 -11.22 -15.89 11.74
C SER A 82 -12.74 -15.90 11.84
N ARG A 83 -13.31 -17.09 11.91
CA ARG A 83 -14.73 -17.26 12.09
C ARG A 83 -14.98 -18.43 13.03
N ARG A 84 -15.84 -18.22 13.99
CA ARG A 84 -16.17 -19.29 14.94
C ARG A 84 -17.44 -19.98 14.48
N VAL A 85 -17.34 -21.31 14.38
CA VAL A 85 -18.48 -22.14 14.01
C VAL A 85 -18.50 -23.31 14.98
N GLY A 86 -19.55 -23.41 15.79
CA GLY A 86 -19.73 -24.52 16.69
C GLY A 86 -18.58 -24.74 17.67
N GLY A 87 -18.01 -23.65 18.18
CA GLY A 87 -16.92 -23.74 19.13
C GLY A 87 -15.54 -23.88 18.52
N ALA A 88 -15.45 -24.07 17.21
CA ALA A 88 -14.15 -24.14 16.53
C ALA A 88 -13.90 -22.84 15.79
N THR A 89 -12.63 -22.48 15.65
CA THR A 89 -12.22 -21.29 14.90
C THR A 89 -11.63 -21.70 13.58
N TYR A 90 -12.14 -21.11 12.52
CA TYR A 90 -11.67 -21.37 11.15
C TYR A 90 -11.12 -20.12 10.55
N GLN A 91 -10.12 -20.28 9.70
CA GLN A 91 -9.62 -19.18 8.87
C GLN A 91 -10.36 -19.24 7.55
N VAL A 92 -11.19 -18.25 7.30
CA VAL A 92 -12.12 -18.26 6.17
C VAL A 92 -11.73 -17.22 5.15
N PRO A 93 -11.60 -17.57 3.86
CA PRO A 93 -11.31 -16.55 2.83
C PRO A 93 -12.48 -15.59 2.67
N VAL A 94 -12.18 -14.32 2.60
CA VAL A 94 -13.18 -13.29 2.34
C VAL A 94 -12.64 -12.31 1.32
N ASP A 95 -13.55 -11.82 0.47
CA ASP A 95 -13.17 -10.77 -0.48
C ASP A 95 -12.83 -9.49 0.26
N VAL A 96 -11.84 -8.79 -0.27
CA VAL A 96 -11.41 -7.52 0.31
C VAL A 96 -12.09 -6.39 -0.45
N ARG A 97 -12.76 -5.50 0.28
CA ARG A 97 -13.42 -4.36 -0.34
C ARG A 97 -12.40 -3.37 -0.89
N PRO A 98 -12.78 -2.60 -1.92
CA PRO A 98 -11.82 -1.71 -2.57
C PRO A 98 -11.11 -0.74 -1.64
N GLU A 99 -11.82 -0.14 -0.68
CA GLU A 99 -11.18 0.77 0.26
C GLU A 99 -10.12 0.08 1.09
N ARG A 100 -10.43 -1.13 1.54
CA ARG A 100 -9.47 -1.88 2.32
C ARG A 100 -8.31 -2.36 1.47
N ARG A 101 -8.58 -2.74 0.20
CA ARG A 101 -7.50 -3.12 -0.69
C ARG A 101 -6.48 -1.99 -0.82
N GLN A 102 -6.97 -0.78 -1.01
CA GLN A 102 -6.07 0.37 -1.13
C GLN A 102 -5.30 0.60 0.17
N ALA A 103 -5.99 0.54 1.31
CA ALA A 103 -5.34 0.76 2.59
C ALA A 103 -4.27 -0.29 2.86
N LEU A 104 -4.55 -1.54 2.54
CA LEU A 104 -3.55 -2.60 2.72
C LEU A 104 -2.37 -2.42 1.79
N ALA A 105 -2.63 -2.04 0.54
CA ALA A 105 -1.53 -1.81 -0.40
C ALA A 105 -0.61 -0.71 0.10
N ILE A 106 -1.18 0.37 0.57
CA ILE A 106 -0.40 1.48 1.11
C ILE A 106 0.43 1.01 2.30
N ARG A 107 -0.21 0.31 3.24
CA ARG A 107 0.48 -0.16 4.43
C ARG A 107 1.61 -1.11 4.09
N TRP A 108 1.36 -2.05 3.18
CA TRP A 108 2.35 -3.06 2.85
C TRP A 108 3.52 -2.47 2.06
N LEU A 109 3.24 -1.50 1.17
CA LEU A 109 4.32 -0.82 0.45
C LEU A 109 5.24 -0.08 1.42
N ILE A 110 4.66 0.63 2.36
CA ILE A 110 5.46 1.39 3.32
C ILE A 110 6.29 0.45 4.19
N ALA A 111 5.66 -0.61 4.69
CA ALA A 111 6.38 -1.57 5.53
C ALA A 111 7.51 -2.24 4.76
N ALA A 112 7.26 -2.61 3.51
CA ALA A 112 8.29 -3.25 2.70
C ALA A 112 9.43 -2.29 2.41
N ALA A 113 9.11 -1.02 2.12
CA ALA A 113 10.14 -0.02 1.88
C ALA A 113 11.03 0.15 3.11
N ARG A 114 10.42 0.23 4.28
CA ARG A 114 11.18 0.44 5.51
C ARG A 114 12.17 -0.69 5.80
N LYS A 115 11.90 -1.88 5.30
CA LYS A 115 12.78 -3.03 5.53
C LYS A 115 13.90 -3.15 4.52
N ARG A 116 13.91 -2.33 3.49
CA ARG A 116 14.91 -2.45 2.45
C ARG A 116 16.28 -1.97 2.95
N ASN A 117 17.29 -2.30 2.19
CA ASN A 117 18.69 -2.09 2.59
C ASN A 117 19.30 -0.77 2.13
N GLU A 118 18.59 -0.02 1.28
CA GLU A 118 19.13 1.26 0.83
C GLU A 118 19.31 2.22 2.00
N THR A 119 20.12 3.23 1.81
CA THR A 119 20.52 4.11 2.91
C THR A 119 19.38 5.03 3.33
N THR A 120 18.68 5.64 2.37
CA THR A 120 17.68 6.65 2.70
C THR A 120 16.28 6.12 2.44
N MET A 121 15.30 6.71 3.12
CA MET A 121 13.91 6.32 2.87
C MET A 121 13.47 6.66 1.45
N VAL A 122 13.99 7.75 0.89
CA VAL A 122 13.69 8.07 -0.50
C VAL A 122 14.12 6.93 -1.42
N GLU A 123 15.33 6.42 -1.22
CA GLU A 123 15.83 5.31 -2.03
C GLU A 123 15.04 4.03 -1.79
N ARG A 124 14.71 3.77 -0.54
CA ARG A 124 13.93 2.58 -0.19
C ARG A 124 12.56 2.62 -0.82
N LEU A 125 11.88 3.75 -0.71
CA LEU A 125 10.55 3.85 -1.26
C LEU A 125 10.56 3.78 -2.77
N SER A 126 11.48 4.50 -3.42
CA SER A 126 11.53 4.44 -4.88
C SER A 126 11.85 3.03 -5.37
N GLY A 127 12.77 2.34 -4.67
CA GLY A 127 13.08 0.96 -5.03
C GLY A 127 11.88 0.04 -4.92
N GLU A 128 11.14 0.17 -3.82
CA GLU A 128 9.97 -0.70 -3.65
C GLU A 128 8.87 -0.37 -4.64
N LEU A 129 8.66 0.92 -4.93
CA LEU A 129 7.65 1.29 -5.92
C LEU A 129 7.99 0.72 -7.29
N MET A 130 9.25 0.83 -7.70
CA MET A 130 9.64 0.29 -9.00
C MET A 130 9.53 -1.22 -9.04
N ASP A 131 9.95 -1.90 -7.99
CA ASP A 131 9.81 -3.35 -7.93
C ASP A 131 8.33 -3.74 -7.98
N ALA A 132 7.50 -3.10 -7.18
CA ALA A 132 6.09 -3.46 -7.12
C ALA A 132 5.38 -3.18 -8.44
N ALA A 133 5.73 -2.09 -9.11
CA ALA A 133 5.16 -1.79 -10.42
C ALA A 133 5.51 -2.87 -11.44
N ASN A 134 6.62 -3.56 -11.23
CA ASN A 134 7.03 -4.69 -12.07
C ASN A 134 6.65 -6.03 -11.45
N ASN A 135 5.75 -6.01 -10.50
CA ASN A 135 5.21 -7.20 -9.86
C ASN A 135 6.28 -7.99 -9.12
N ARG A 136 7.20 -7.29 -8.49
CA ARG A 136 8.29 -7.86 -7.70
C ARG A 136 8.35 -7.17 -6.34
N GLY A 137 9.17 -7.71 -5.44
CA GLY A 137 9.47 -7.08 -4.18
C GLY A 137 8.66 -7.66 -3.03
N SER A 138 9.00 -7.19 -1.82
CA SER A 138 8.42 -7.74 -0.60
C SER A 138 6.94 -7.45 -0.45
N ALA A 139 6.49 -6.29 -0.91
CA ALA A 139 5.07 -5.97 -0.82
C ALA A 139 4.25 -6.89 -1.71
N VAL A 140 4.73 -7.15 -2.92
CA VAL A 140 4.04 -8.09 -3.81
C VAL A 140 4.08 -9.50 -3.21
N LYS A 141 5.19 -9.86 -2.59
CA LYS A 141 5.25 -11.18 -1.96
C LYS A 141 4.23 -11.28 -0.84
N LYS A 142 4.02 -10.24 -0.09
CA LYS A 142 2.99 -10.24 0.96
C LYS A 142 1.61 -10.51 0.36
N ARG A 143 1.31 -9.89 -0.78
CA ARG A 143 0.04 -10.19 -1.45
C ARG A 143 -0.02 -11.65 -1.89
N GLU A 144 1.07 -12.15 -2.47
CA GLU A 144 1.09 -13.54 -2.92
C GLU A 144 0.88 -14.49 -1.76
N ASP A 145 1.53 -14.23 -0.63
CA ASP A 145 1.39 -15.08 0.53
C ASP A 145 -0.04 -15.03 1.08
N THR A 146 -0.63 -13.84 1.07
CA THR A 146 -2.01 -13.68 1.52
C THR A 146 -2.97 -14.48 0.63
N HIS A 147 -2.76 -14.42 -0.68
CA HIS A 147 -3.61 -15.16 -1.60
C HIS A 147 -3.42 -16.67 -1.47
N LYS A 148 -2.18 -17.11 -1.24
CA LYS A 148 -1.94 -18.53 -1.02
C LYS A 148 -2.63 -19.03 0.24
N MET A 149 -2.60 -18.23 1.29
CA MET A 149 -3.28 -18.61 2.53
C MET A 149 -4.78 -18.71 2.32
N ALA A 150 -5.35 -17.78 1.57
CA ALA A 150 -6.78 -17.83 1.28
C ALA A 150 -7.11 -19.07 0.44
N ASP A 151 -6.28 -19.39 -0.55
CA ASP A 151 -6.47 -20.60 -1.34
C ASP A 151 -6.42 -21.85 -0.49
N ALA A 152 -5.46 -21.91 0.42
CA ALA A 152 -5.32 -23.08 1.29
C ALA A 152 -6.55 -23.27 2.19
N ASN A 153 -7.27 -22.20 2.47
CA ASN A 153 -8.43 -22.26 3.33
C ASN A 153 -9.75 -22.17 2.57
N ARG A 154 -9.71 -22.39 1.26
CA ARG A 154 -10.90 -22.24 0.43
C ARG A 154 -12.03 -23.15 0.82
N ALA A 155 -11.71 -24.32 1.34
CA ALA A 155 -12.74 -25.28 1.74
C ALA A 155 -13.64 -24.76 2.84
N PHE A 156 -13.17 -23.75 3.61
CA PHE A 156 -13.93 -23.19 4.72
C PHE A 156 -14.79 -22.00 4.32
N SER A 157 -14.80 -21.62 3.05
CA SER A 157 -15.47 -20.41 2.63
C SER A 157 -16.98 -20.48 2.74
N HIS A 158 -17.53 -21.68 2.89
CA HIS A 158 -18.98 -21.87 2.99
C HIS A 158 -19.49 -21.88 4.44
N TYR A 159 -18.65 -21.79 5.40
CA TYR A 159 -19.06 -21.85 6.80
C TYR A 159 -19.64 -20.54 7.30
#